data_d931e7a98dcb3c3818d1565402d4a24f
#
_entry.id   d931e7a98dcb3c3818d1565402d4a24f
#
_cell.length_a   1.000
_cell.length_b   1.000
_cell.length_c   1.000
_cell.angle_alpha   90.00
_cell.angle_beta   90.00
_cell.angle_gamma   90.00
#
_symmetry.space_group_name_H-M   'P 1'
#
loop_
_entity.id
_entity.type
_entity.pdbx_description
1 polymer ?
#
loop_
_entity_poly.entity_id
_entity_poly.type
_entity_poly.pdbx_seq_one_letter_code
_entity_poly.pdbx_strand_id
1 'polypeptide(L)'
;MSMSLDPVATLSPHPLLSRYAECSMWLARYMERIENLARIIDVTETFVRSGASDGWRAIVQINADEERFYASHSKATADRVIAFYVIDAENPTSITSLALAARENARALRPLISTEMWSQLNIFTQFLRGLRAEDIRPSEISQLCARIKQECQTHTGITEGTFYRDQASLFYNAGRQLERADQITRLIDIKYHTLLPVAAGVGSEVDISQWTSVLRSAAGYHAYRRVMAGDLRPSSVVGFLLKSEAFPRSLVCSLRHLHNNVSRLRSDYRLRDAGGIVERIEFLRAGLDDQTVGQIITRGLHEFLDWVQRQLQDVQTEVAQAFWPPPRPVSAPDPVTIEMSGQTQSQS
;
A
#
# COMPACT_ATOMS: atom_id res chain seq x y z
N MET A 1 -54.95 -0.98 11.16
CA MET A 1 -54.38 -0.28 10.01
C MET A 1 -52.87 -0.53 10.04
N SER A 2 -52.40 -1.52 9.31
CA SER A 2 -50.96 -1.86 9.21
C SER A 2 -50.35 -0.94 8.15
N MET A 3 -49.54 0.03 8.53
CA MET A 3 -48.74 0.80 7.58
C MET A 3 -47.62 -0.14 7.09
N SER A 4 -47.79 -0.61 5.86
CA SER A 4 -46.69 -1.23 5.10
C SER A 4 -45.67 -0.13 4.84
N LEU A 5 -44.51 -0.24 5.47
CA LEU A 5 -43.34 0.57 5.10
C LEU A 5 -42.91 0.07 3.71
N ASP A 6 -43.08 0.92 2.68
CA ASP A 6 -42.52 0.63 1.38
C ASP A 6 -41.04 0.32 1.51
N PRO A 7 -40.53 -0.75 0.87
CA PRO A 7 -39.10 -1.00 0.86
C PRO A 7 -38.42 0.23 0.24
N VAL A 8 -37.43 0.78 0.95
CA VAL A 8 -36.58 1.85 0.45
C VAL A 8 -36.14 1.44 -0.96
N ALA A 9 -36.63 2.18 -1.95
CA ALA A 9 -36.29 1.91 -3.34
C ALA A 9 -34.77 1.88 -3.44
N THR A 10 -34.22 0.70 -3.66
CA THR A 10 -32.78 0.54 -3.93
C THR A 10 -32.56 1.21 -5.27
N LEU A 11 -32.15 2.47 -5.23
CA LEU A 11 -31.69 3.18 -6.42
C LEU A 11 -30.66 2.25 -7.09
N SER A 12 -30.93 1.88 -8.35
CA SER A 12 -29.95 1.14 -9.13
C SER A 12 -28.63 1.89 -9.03
N PRO A 13 -27.54 1.26 -8.56
CA PRO A 13 -26.30 1.98 -8.32
C PRO A 13 -25.84 2.60 -9.62
N HIS A 14 -25.82 3.93 -9.68
CA HIS A 14 -25.20 4.63 -10.80
C HIS A 14 -23.74 4.16 -10.88
N PRO A 15 -23.23 3.90 -12.10
CA PRO A 15 -21.84 3.49 -12.24
C PRO A 15 -20.92 4.56 -11.64
N LEU A 16 -19.99 4.13 -10.80
CA LEU A 16 -18.98 5.01 -10.20
C LEU A 16 -18.10 5.57 -11.32
N LEU A 17 -17.83 6.87 -11.30
CA LEU A 17 -16.89 7.46 -12.23
C LEU A 17 -15.49 6.89 -12.00
N SER A 18 -14.78 6.54 -13.08
CA SER A 18 -13.40 5.99 -13.05
C SER A 18 -12.47 6.81 -12.15
N ARG A 19 -12.55 8.14 -12.21
CA ARG A 19 -11.80 9.04 -11.34
C ARG A 19 -12.05 8.81 -9.84
N TYR A 20 -13.31 8.53 -9.46
CA TYR A 20 -13.62 8.28 -8.04
C TYR A 20 -13.13 6.90 -7.59
N ALA A 21 -13.19 5.91 -8.47
CA ALA A 21 -12.61 4.59 -8.21
C ALA A 21 -11.10 4.68 -7.96
N GLU A 22 -10.40 5.37 -8.86
CA GLU A 22 -8.97 5.64 -8.75
C GLU A 22 -8.61 6.40 -7.47
N CYS A 23 -9.28 7.54 -7.22
CA CYS A 23 -9.04 8.35 -6.03
C CYS A 23 -9.30 7.58 -4.73
N SER A 24 -10.34 6.72 -4.68
CA SER A 24 -10.64 5.88 -3.52
C SER A 24 -9.52 4.88 -3.24
N MET A 25 -9.06 4.19 -4.29
CA MET A 25 -7.97 3.20 -4.18
C MET A 25 -6.66 3.86 -3.73
N TRP A 26 -6.28 4.98 -4.34
CA TRP A 26 -5.03 5.67 -4.00
C TRP A 26 -5.08 6.35 -2.64
N LEU A 27 -6.22 6.90 -2.21
CA LEU A 27 -6.39 7.44 -0.86
C LEU A 27 -6.04 6.37 0.19
N ALA A 28 -6.62 5.18 0.05
CA ALA A 28 -6.35 4.08 0.98
C ALA A 28 -4.89 3.63 0.96
N ARG A 29 -4.29 3.54 -0.23
CA ARG A 29 -2.87 3.16 -0.39
C ARG A 29 -1.95 4.17 0.27
N TYR A 30 -2.17 5.46 0.07
CA TYR A 30 -1.34 6.49 0.70
C TYR A 30 -1.44 6.45 2.23
N MET A 31 -2.64 6.31 2.79
CA MET A 31 -2.82 6.23 4.24
C MET A 31 -2.16 4.98 4.85
N GLU A 32 -2.27 3.82 4.20
CA GLU A 32 -1.61 2.59 4.64
C GLU A 32 -0.08 2.70 4.54
N ARG A 33 0.44 3.34 3.48
CA ARG A 33 1.88 3.57 3.28
C ARG A 33 2.46 4.51 4.33
N ILE A 34 1.76 5.61 4.66
CA ILE A 34 2.15 6.54 5.73
C ILE A 34 2.26 5.80 7.07
N GLU A 35 1.23 5.02 7.44
CA GLU A 35 1.24 4.27 8.69
C GLU A 35 2.39 3.28 8.75
N ASN A 36 2.64 2.54 7.67
CA ASN A 36 3.70 1.55 7.61
C ASN A 36 5.09 2.21 7.68
N LEU A 37 5.29 3.31 6.97
CA LEU A 37 6.56 4.05 7.00
C LEU A 37 6.86 4.60 8.41
N ALA A 38 5.86 5.17 9.09
CA ALA A 38 6.01 5.62 10.48
C ALA A 38 6.35 4.45 11.42
N ARG A 39 5.79 3.25 11.21
CA ARG A 39 6.13 2.05 12.00
C ARG A 39 7.56 1.60 11.77
N ILE A 40 8.01 1.59 10.53
CA ILE A 40 9.38 1.18 10.18
C ILE A 40 10.40 2.16 10.77
N ILE A 41 10.18 3.47 10.65
CA ILE A 41 11.05 4.50 11.21
C ILE A 41 11.15 4.35 12.74
N ASP A 42 10.03 4.25 13.45
CA ASP A 42 9.96 4.13 14.92
C ASP A 42 10.70 2.87 15.43
N VAL A 43 10.46 1.73 14.79
CA VAL A 43 11.12 0.47 15.15
C VAL A 43 12.62 0.51 14.83
N THR A 44 12.99 1.12 13.70
CA THR A 44 14.41 1.26 13.33
C THR A 44 15.16 2.16 14.30
N GLU A 45 14.59 3.29 14.70
CA GLU A 45 15.19 4.16 15.71
C GLU A 45 15.41 3.40 17.04
N THR A 46 14.37 2.70 17.51
CA THR A 46 14.48 1.89 18.74
C THR A 46 15.58 0.82 18.63
N PHE A 47 15.69 0.20 17.46
CA PHE A 47 16.67 -0.87 17.21
C PHE A 47 18.11 -0.34 17.11
N VAL A 48 18.32 0.74 16.37
CA VAL A 48 19.64 1.39 16.25
C VAL A 48 20.12 1.92 17.61
N ARG A 49 19.23 2.48 18.42
CA ARG A 49 19.55 2.93 19.79
C ARG A 49 20.01 1.78 20.70
N SER A 50 19.56 0.55 20.43
CA SER A 50 20.01 -0.66 21.15
C SER A 50 21.29 -1.29 20.57
N GLY A 51 21.97 -0.65 19.61
CA GLY A 51 23.30 -1.04 19.14
C GLY A 51 23.40 -1.66 17.73
N ALA A 52 22.32 -1.65 16.93
CA ALA A 52 22.35 -2.15 15.55
C ALA A 52 22.89 -1.09 14.59
N SER A 53 23.86 -1.45 13.73
CA SER A 53 24.62 -0.48 12.93
C SER A 53 23.95 0.00 11.63
N ASP A 54 23.12 -0.81 10.94
CA ASP A 54 22.70 -0.55 9.55
C ASP A 54 21.19 -0.38 9.32
N GLY A 55 20.41 -0.17 10.37
CA GLY A 55 18.94 -0.09 10.28
C GLY A 55 18.41 1.00 9.34
N TRP A 56 19.06 2.16 9.27
CA TRP A 56 18.62 3.28 8.44
C TRP A 56 18.77 3.03 6.95
N ARG A 57 19.84 2.34 6.53
CA ARG A 57 20.00 1.93 5.13
C ARG A 57 18.87 0.99 4.67
N ALA A 58 18.48 0.07 5.55
CA ALA A 58 17.42 -0.88 5.25
C ALA A 58 16.08 -0.20 4.89
N ILE A 59 15.77 0.96 5.50
CA ILE A 59 14.53 1.70 5.14
C ILE A 59 14.58 2.18 3.69
N VAL A 60 15.72 2.69 3.23
CA VAL A 60 15.88 3.16 1.84
C VAL A 60 15.70 1.99 0.87
N GLN A 61 16.28 0.83 1.20
CA GLN A 61 16.15 -0.39 0.39
C GLN A 61 14.71 -0.92 0.35
N ILE A 62 14.00 -0.99 1.51
CA ILE A 62 12.59 -1.45 1.58
C ILE A 62 11.69 -0.66 0.63
N ASN A 63 11.93 0.63 0.50
CA ASN A 63 11.12 1.49 -0.34
C ASN A 63 11.61 1.54 -1.80
N ALA A 64 12.73 0.86 -2.12
CA ALA A 64 13.39 0.92 -3.43
C ALA A 64 13.73 2.36 -3.87
N ASP A 65 14.16 3.20 -2.91
CA ASP A 65 14.46 4.61 -3.12
C ASP A 65 15.97 4.91 -3.17
N GLU A 66 16.82 3.89 -3.35
CA GLU A 66 18.28 4.03 -3.29
C GLU A 66 18.80 5.04 -4.30
N GLU A 67 18.34 4.96 -5.55
CA GLU A 67 18.75 5.89 -6.61
C GLU A 67 18.41 7.33 -6.24
N ARG A 68 17.15 7.57 -5.81
CA ARG A 68 16.68 8.91 -5.43
C ARG A 68 17.39 9.44 -4.19
N PHE A 69 17.53 8.59 -3.17
CA PHE A 69 18.17 8.97 -1.90
C PHE A 69 19.63 9.31 -2.10
N TYR A 70 20.40 8.45 -2.79
CA TYR A 70 21.83 8.65 -2.99
C TYR A 70 22.18 9.68 -4.07
N ALA A 71 21.21 10.15 -4.85
CA ALA A 71 21.40 11.33 -5.73
C ALA A 71 21.72 12.60 -4.93
N SER A 72 21.21 12.73 -3.71
CA SER A 72 21.41 13.91 -2.83
C SER A 72 22.15 13.61 -1.53
N HIS A 73 22.35 12.33 -1.17
CA HIS A 73 22.93 11.93 0.10
C HIS A 73 24.02 10.87 -0.08
N SER A 74 25.18 11.08 0.51
CA SER A 74 26.30 10.12 0.43
C SER A 74 26.21 8.92 1.39
N LYS A 75 25.41 9.05 2.48
CA LYS A 75 25.25 8.01 3.52
C LYS A 75 23.85 8.08 4.12
N ALA A 76 23.28 6.91 4.43
CA ALA A 76 22.00 6.76 5.12
C ALA A 76 22.17 6.90 6.64
N THR A 77 22.30 8.14 7.12
CA THR A 77 22.29 8.47 8.55
C THR A 77 20.87 8.70 9.06
N ALA A 78 20.65 8.58 10.37
CA ALA A 78 19.35 8.83 11.00
C ALA A 78 18.70 10.14 10.50
N ASP A 79 19.38 11.26 10.68
CA ASP A 79 18.86 12.59 10.33
C ASP A 79 18.44 12.70 8.85
N ARG A 80 19.27 12.15 7.94
CA ARG A 80 19.01 12.22 6.49
C ARG A 80 17.85 11.33 6.08
N VAL A 81 17.79 10.11 6.58
CA VAL A 81 16.72 9.16 6.27
C VAL A 81 15.39 9.64 6.85
N ILE A 82 15.40 10.14 8.09
CA ILE A 82 14.21 10.69 8.72
C ILE A 82 13.73 11.91 7.93
N ALA A 83 14.61 12.87 7.61
CA ALA A 83 14.23 14.05 6.84
C ALA A 83 13.65 13.67 5.47
N PHE A 84 14.32 12.77 4.74
CA PHE A 84 13.90 12.28 3.42
C PHE A 84 12.52 11.63 3.43
N TYR A 85 12.23 10.80 4.45
CA TYR A 85 10.94 10.09 4.51
C TYR A 85 9.85 10.81 5.28
N VAL A 86 10.15 11.85 6.07
CA VAL A 86 9.10 12.54 6.84
C VAL A 86 8.67 13.83 6.19
N ILE A 87 9.62 14.74 5.89
CA ILE A 87 9.28 16.12 5.50
C ILE A 87 9.75 16.54 4.09
N ASP A 88 10.59 15.76 3.43
CA ASP A 88 11.12 16.14 2.12
C ASP A 88 9.98 16.23 1.09
N ALA A 89 9.72 17.44 0.59
CA ALA A 89 8.67 17.70 -0.39
C ALA A 89 9.04 17.22 -1.81
N GLU A 90 10.33 17.10 -2.13
CA GLU A 90 10.81 16.61 -3.42
C GLU A 90 10.73 15.07 -3.49
N ASN A 91 10.66 14.42 -2.33
CA ASN A 91 10.44 12.99 -2.26
C ASN A 91 8.94 12.64 -2.30
N PRO A 92 8.40 12.08 -3.41
CA PRO A 92 6.99 11.72 -3.53
C PRO A 92 6.57 10.58 -2.58
N THR A 93 7.55 9.86 -2.00
CA THR A 93 7.31 8.78 -1.03
C THR A 93 7.44 9.25 0.42
N SER A 94 7.69 10.53 0.68
CA SER A 94 7.72 11.07 2.04
C SER A 94 6.31 11.11 2.65
N ILE A 95 6.23 10.98 3.99
CA ILE A 95 4.97 11.02 4.75
C ILE A 95 4.18 12.30 4.41
N THR A 96 4.85 13.44 4.33
CA THR A 96 4.21 14.73 4.00
C THR A 96 3.67 14.73 2.57
N SER A 97 4.43 14.27 1.58
CA SER A 97 3.99 14.18 0.18
C SER A 97 2.84 13.19 0.00
N LEU A 98 2.91 12.04 0.64
CA LEU A 98 1.84 11.04 0.64
C LEU A 98 0.55 11.57 1.26
N ALA A 99 0.63 12.32 2.38
CA ALA A 99 -0.53 12.93 3.01
C ALA A 99 -1.17 14.02 2.15
N LEU A 100 -0.36 14.82 1.45
CA LEU A 100 -0.85 15.78 0.46
C LEU A 100 -1.58 15.08 -0.69
N ALA A 101 -1.01 14.01 -1.24
CA ALA A 101 -1.65 13.22 -2.29
C ALA A 101 -2.94 12.55 -1.79
N ALA A 102 -2.96 12.01 -0.57
CA ALA A 102 -4.17 11.46 0.06
C ALA A 102 -5.26 12.54 0.19
N ARG A 103 -4.90 13.74 0.64
CA ARG A 103 -5.83 14.86 0.76
C ARG A 103 -6.39 15.30 -0.60
N GLU A 104 -5.57 15.35 -1.66
CA GLU A 104 -6.05 15.70 -3.00
C GLU A 104 -7.04 14.65 -3.54
N ASN A 105 -6.78 13.36 -3.31
CA ASN A 105 -7.74 12.31 -3.65
C ASN A 105 -9.04 12.45 -2.84
N ALA A 106 -8.95 12.73 -1.54
CA ALA A 106 -10.12 12.99 -0.70
C ALA A 106 -10.90 14.24 -1.16
N ARG A 107 -10.21 15.28 -1.67
CA ARG A 107 -10.86 16.46 -2.27
C ARG A 107 -11.71 16.10 -3.48
N ALA A 108 -11.20 15.21 -4.34
CA ALA A 108 -11.97 14.71 -5.47
C ALA A 108 -13.17 13.87 -5.02
N LEU A 109 -13.06 13.15 -3.89
CA LEU A 109 -14.07 12.28 -3.32
C LEU A 109 -15.10 13.01 -2.41
N ARG A 110 -15.08 14.33 -2.33
CA ARG A 110 -15.99 15.11 -1.45
C ARG A 110 -17.48 14.72 -1.55
N PRO A 111 -18.01 14.39 -2.73
CA PRO A 111 -19.40 13.95 -2.83
C PRO A 111 -19.68 12.57 -2.22
N LEU A 112 -18.64 11.77 -1.92
CA LEU A 112 -18.78 10.37 -1.50
C LEU A 112 -18.30 10.13 -0.07
N ILE A 113 -17.39 10.95 0.47
CA ILE A 113 -16.83 10.81 1.81
C ILE A 113 -17.58 11.66 2.83
N SER A 114 -17.52 11.26 4.10
CA SER A 114 -18.10 12.03 5.19
C SER A 114 -17.32 13.31 5.49
N THR A 115 -17.97 14.25 6.17
CA THR A 115 -17.32 15.48 6.65
C THR A 115 -16.20 15.17 7.62
N GLU A 116 -16.36 14.14 8.44
CA GLU A 116 -15.37 13.68 9.42
C GLU A 116 -14.11 13.15 8.73
N MET A 117 -14.24 12.32 7.67
CA MET A 117 -13.10 11.86 6.88
C MET A 117 -12.33 13.03 6.28
N TRP A 118 -13.04 14.00 5.69
CA TRP A 118 -12.42 15.18 5.10
C TRP A 118 -11.72 16.06 6.13
N SER A 119 -12.38 16.33 7.25
CA SER A 119 -11.84 17.17 8.33
C SER A 119 -10.58 16.57 8.94
N GLN A 120 -10.61 15.26 9.21
CA GLN A 120 -9.45 14.54 9.78
C GLN A 120 -8.24 14.61 8.84
N LEU A 121 -8.41 14.39 7.53
CA LEU A 121 -7.33 14.47 6.56
C LEU A 121 -6.76 15.91 6.44
N ASN A 122 -7.59 16.93 6.53
CA ASN A 122 -7.11 18.31 6.54
C ASN A 122 -6.28 18.60 7.81
N ILE A 123 -6.78 18.21 8.98
CA ILE A 123 -6.06 18.40 10.26
C ILE A 123 -4.73 17.66 10.22
N PHE A 124 -4.72 16.41 9.77
CA PHE A 124 -3.50 15.61 9.66
C PHE A 124 -2.49 16.20 8.69
N THR A 125 -2.94 16.60 7.50
CA THR A 125 -2.07 17.22 6.50
C THR A 125 -1.52 18.56 6.98
N GLN A 126 -2.33 19.38 7.65
CA GLN A 126 -1.88 20.65 8.22
C GLN A 126 -0.83 20.44 9.32
N PHE A 127 -1.04 19.45 10.18
CA PHE A 127 -0.05 19.05 11.18
C PHE A 127 1.29 18.71 10.52
N LEU A 128 1.31 17.84 9.50
CA LEU A 128 2.54 17.43 8.82
C LEU A 128 3.25 18.60 8.13
N ARG A 129 2.49 19.52 7.52
CA ARG A 129 3.06 20.72 6.90
C ARG A 129 3.65 21.72 7.89
N GLY A 130 3.24 21.64 9.14
CA GLY A 130 3.77 22.47 10.22
C GLY A 130 5.05 21.93 10.85
N LEU A 131 5.48 20.71 10.49
CA LEU A 131 6.69 20.10 11.04
C LEU A 131 7.94 20.88 10.64
N ARG A 132 8.87 21.00 11.59
CA ARG A 132 10.16 21.64 11.44
C ARG A 132 11.29 20.63 11.64
N ALA A 133 12.52 21.00 11.31
CA ALA A 133 13.69 20.16 11.50
C ALA A 133 13.88 19.70 12.96
N GLU A 134 13.49 20.52 13.93
CA GLU A 134 13.54 20.18 15.35
C GLU A 134 12.57 19.06 15.74
N ASP A 135 11.41 18.95 15.08
CA ASP A 135 10.38 17.95 15.38
C ASP A 135 10.74 16.57 14.86
N ILE A 136 11.68 16.49 13.92
CA ILE A 136 12.11 15.24 13.27
C ILE A 136 13.47 14.74 13.76
N ARG A 137 14.03 15.35 14.82
CA ARG A 137 15.29 14.85 15.40
C ARG A 137 15.15 13.40 15.88
N PRO A 138 16.21 12.59 15.82
CA PRO A 138 16.16 11.19 16.31
C PRO A 138 15.64 11.06 17.74
N SER A 139 15.88 12.05 18.62
CA SER A 139 15.37 12.05 19.99
C SER A 139 13.85 12.15 20.08
N GLU A 140 13.20 12.80 19.11
CA GLU A 140 11.76 13.09 19.11
C GLU A 140 10.97 12.19 18.15
N ILE A 141 11.68 11.47 17.27
CA ILE A 141 11.05 10.75 16.15
C ILE A 141 10.05 9.68 16.58
N SER A 142 10.29 8.98 17.70
CA SER A 142 9.37 7.97 18.20
C SER A 142 8.03 8.58 18.63
N GLN A 143 8.04 9.77 19.22
CA GLN A 143 6.81 10.48 19.60
C GLN A 143 6.06 10.96 18.36
N LEU A 144 6.78 11.50 17.38
CA LEU A 144 6.21 11.91 16.09
C LEU A 144 5.57 10.73 15.37
N CYS A 145 6.30 9.60 15.26
CA CYS A 145 5.78 8.37 14.64
C CYS A 145 4.55 7.83 15.38
N ALA A 146 4.52 7.89 16.71
CA ALA A 146 3.34 7.50 17.50
C ALA A 146 2.13 8.36 17.11
N ARG A 147 2.28 9.67 17.00
CA ARG A 147 1.22 10.58 16.57
C ARG A 147 0.78 10.31 15.13
N ILE A 148 1.69 10.13 14.18
CA ILE A 148 1.35 9.80 12.80
C ILE A 148 0.55 8.48 12.72
N LYS A 149 0.97 7.45 13.45
CA LYS A 149 0.23 6.18 13.55
C LYS A 149 -1.18 6.39 14.11
N GLN A 150 -1.32 7.21 15.15
CA GLN A 150 -2.62 7.54 15.74
C GLN A 150 -3.54 8.26 14.74
N GLU A 151 -3.03 9.22 13.97
CA GLU A 151 -3.80 9.92 12.93
C GLU A 151 -4.28 8.95 11.84
N CYS A 152 -3.42 8.02 11.38
CA CYS A 152 -3.80 6.99 10.42
C CYS A 152 -4.87 6.03 10.98
N GLN A 153 -4.76 5.65 12.26
CA GLN A 153 -5.76 4.80 12.93
C GLN A 153 -7.08 5.54 13.13
N THR A 154 -7.04 6.83 13.47
CA THR A 154 -8.21 7.71 13.55
C THR A 154 -8.91 7.77 12.18
N HIS A 155 -8.16 8.01 11.10
CA HIS A 155 -8.71 7.97 9.75
C HIS A 155 -9.37 6.62 9.43
N THR A 156 -8.72 5.51 9.79
CA THR A 156 -9.28 4.16 9.59
C THR A 156 -10.59 4.00 10.36
N GLY A 157 -10.64 4.40 11.63
CA GLY A 157 -11.86 4.31 12.46
C GLY A 157 -13.01 5.15 11.92
N ILE A 158 -12.74 6.38 11.50
CA ILE A 158 -13.75 7.27 10.87
C ILE A 158 -14.24 6.64 9.56
N THR A 159 -13.32 6.15 8.70
CA THR A 159 -13.68 5.53 7.42
C THR A 159 -14.57 4.30 7.62
N GLU A 160 -14.23 3.41 8.55
CA GLU A 160 -15.03 2.22 8.84
C GLU A 160 -16.42 2.57 9.41
N GLY A 161 -16.53 3.68 10.14
CA GLY A 161 -17.78 4.14 10.75
C GLY A 161 -18.68 4.98 9.85
N THR A 162 -18.14 5.63 8.83
CA THR A 162 -18.89 6.66 8.09
C THR A 162 -18.86 6.53 6.57
N PHE A 163 -17.91 5.79 6.00
CA PHE A 163 -17.84 5.64 4.56
C PHE A 163 -18.92 4.67 4.06
N TYR A 164 -19.78 5.15 3.16
CA TYR A 164 -20.87 4.35 2.63
C TYR A 164 -20.32 3.11 1.90
N ARG A 165 -20.94 1.94 2.15
CA ARG A 165 -20.43 0.63 1.67
C ARG A 165 -20.93 0.32 0.26
N ASP A 166 -20.45 1.08 -0.71
CA ASP A 166 -20.71 0.96 -2.15
C ASP A 166 -19.46 0.59 -2.95
N GLN A 167 -19.46 0.86 -4.26
CA GLN A 167 -18.32 0.66 -5.14
C GLN A 167 -17.06 1.40 -4.66
N ALA A 168 -17.21 2.67 -4.21
CA ALA A 168 -16.08 3.47 -3.77
C ALA A 168 -15.40 2.85 -2.55
N SER A 169 -16.17 2.31 -1.60
CA SER A 169 -15.64 1.61 -0.44
C SER A 169 -14.94 0.31 -0.81
N LEU A 170 -15.38 -0.40 -1.85
CA LEU A 170 -14.70 -1.62 -2.33
C LEU A 170 -13.35 -1.29 -2.97
N PHE A 171 -13.26 -0.22 -3.79
CA PHE A 171 -11.99 0.25 -4.34
C PHE A 171 -11.04 0.74 -3.24
N TYR A 172 -11.54 1.47 -2.25
CA TYR A 172 -10.76 1.89 -1.09
C TYR A 172 -10.15 0.67 -0.37
N ASN A 173 -10.98 -0.32 -0.04
CA ASN A 173 -10.52 -1.52 0.65
C ASN A 173 -9.59 -2.37 -0.22
N ALA A 174 -9.80 -2.47 -1.53
CA ALA A 174 -8.89 -3.14 -2.45
C ALA A 174 -7.51 -2.45 -2.45
N GLY A 175 -7.45 -1.13 -2.51
CA GLY A 175 -6.21 -0.36 -2.41
C GLY A 175 -5.45 -0.60 -1.12
N ARG A 176 -6.15 -0.57 0.02
CA ARG A 176 -5.58 -0.87 1.35
C ARG A 176 -4.96 -2.27 1.41
N GLN A 177 -5.65 -3.27 0.87
CA GLN A 177 -5.16 -4.65 0.92
C GLN A 177 -3.99 -4.90 -0.04
N LEU A 178 -4.04 -4.28 -1.22
CA LEU A 178 -2.94 -4.34 -2.18
C LEU A 178 -1.66 -3.75 -1.58
N GLU A 179 -1.76 -2.58 -0.94
CA GLU A 179 -0.63 -1.94 -0.29
C GLU A 179 -0.07 -2.78 0.88
N ARG A 180 -0.95 -3.38 1.71
CA ARG A 180 -0.52 -4.28 2.78
C ARG A 180 0.23 -5.49 2.27
N ALA A 181 -0.26 -6.12 1.20
CA ALA A 181 0.39 -7.26 0.57
C ALA A 181 1.79 -6.89 0.04
N ASP A 182 1.94 -5.75 -0.63
CA ASP A 182 3.24 -5.26 -1.12
C ASP A 182 4.20 -4.96 0.03
N GLN A 183 3.75 -4.21 1.03
CA GLN A 183 4.60 -3.79 2.16
C GLN A 183 5.13 -4.97 3.00
N ILE A 184 4.31 -6.00 3.23
CA ILE A 184 4.76 -7.15 4.03
C ILE A 184 5.81 -7.98 3.29
N THR A 185 5.70 -8.13 1.97
CA THR A 185 6.71 -8.86 1.17
C THR A 185 8.04 -8.13 1.17
N ARG A 186 8.05 -6.82 0.95
CA ARG A 186 9.26 -5.99 1.01
C ARG A 186 9.92 -6.04 2.38
N LEU A 187 9.13 -5.95 3.45
CA LEU A 187 9.64 -6.01 4.82
C LEU A 187 10.34 -7.34 5.13
N ILE A 188 9.77 -8.47 4.66
CA ILE A 188 10.37 -9.80 4.84
C ILE A 188 11.64 -9.92 4.01
N ASP A 189 11.62 -9.48 2.76
CA ASP A 189 12.69 -9.62 1.80
C ASP A 189 13.99 -8.99 2.27
N ILE A 190 13.95 -7.74 2.70
CA ILE A 190 15.15 -7.04 3.15
C ILE A 190 15.71 -7.64 4.43
N LYS A 191 14.84 -7.99 5.37
CA LYS A 191 15.30 -8.60 6.61
C LYS A 191 15.93 -9.97 6.36
N TYR A 192 15.43 -10.71 5.41
CA TYR A 192 16.03 -11.98 5.01
C TYR A 192 17.44 -11.76 4.45
N HIS A 193 17.65 -10.83 3.53
CA HIS A 193 18.96 -10.50 2.98
C HIS A 193 19.94 -9.89 3.98
N THR A 194 19.46 -9.02 4.85
CA THR A 194 20.30 -8.37 5.87
C THR A 194 20.67 -9.35 7.00
N LEU A 195 19.84 -10.39 7.24
CA LEU A 195 19.97 -11.35 8.33
C LEU A 195 20.73 -12.62 7.96
N LEU A 196 21.04 -12.83 6.66
CA LEU A 196 21.83 -13.95 6.18
C LEU A 196 23.28 -13.56 5.78
N PRO A 197 24.06 -12.88 6.60
CA PRO A 197 25.50 -12.94 6.43
C PRO A 197 26.00 -14.17 7.18
N VAL A 198 26.54 -15.11 6.40
CA VAL A 198 27.67 -15.94 6.76
C VAL A 198 27.91 -16.09 8.28
N ALA A 199 27.54 -17.25 8.83
CA ALA A 199 28.12 -17.83 10.05
C ALA A 199 27.78 -17.25 11.45
N ALA A 200 27.01 -16.24 11.63
CA ALA A 200 26.44 -15.94 12.95
C ALA A 200 25.18 -16.79 13.12
N GLY A 201 25.21 -17.79 14.01
CA GLY A 201 24.22 -18.87 14.07
C GLY A 201 22.76 -18.38 14.08
N VAL A 202 21.92 -19.05 13.31
CA VAL A 202 20.45 -18.98 13.41
C VAL A 202 20.06 -19.14 14.89
N GLY A 203 19.35 -18.16 15.47
CA GLY A 203 18.97 -18.14 16.88
C GLY A 203 19.90 -17.34 17.79
N SER A 204 20.88 -16.59 17.26
CA SER A 204 21.65 -15.63 18.07
C SER A 204 20.75 -14.51 18.62
N GLU A 205 21.17 -13.84 19.70
CA GLU A 205 20.43 -12.70 20.27
C GLU A 205 20.17 -11.60 19.23
N VAL A 206 21.13 -11.38 18.31
CA VAL A 206 21.00 -10.42 17.21
C VAL A 206 19.92 -10.85 16.25
N ASP A 207 19.88 -12.10 15.84
CA ASP A 207 18.86 -12.67 14.94
C ASP A 207 17.45 -12.54 15.55
N ILE A 208 17.29 -12.93 16.82
CA ILE A 208 16.02 -12.79 17.56
C ILE A 208 15.59 -11.32 17.65
N SER A 209 16.51 -10.40 17.93
CA SER A 209 16.23 -8.97 18.00
C SER A 209 15.74 -8.42 16.66
N GLN A 210 16.37 -8.81 15.56
CA GLN A 210 16.02 -8.38 14.22
C GLN A 210 14.64 -8.91 13.78
N TRP A 211 14.34 -10.19 13.98
CA TRP A 211 13.01 -10.74 13.70
C TRP A 211 11.91 -10.15 14.59
N THR A 212 12.26 -9.80 15.84
CA THR A 212 11.36 -9.04 16.71
C THR A 212 11.05 -7.68 16.09
N SER A 213 12.02 -7.01 15.49
CA SER A 213 11.83 -5.72 14.80
C SER A 213 10.92 -5.86 13.58
N VAL A 214 11.09 -6.92 12.77
CA VAL A 214 10.17 -7.23 11.65
C VAL A 214 8.74 -7.38 12.15
N LEU A 215 8.52 -8.20 13.18
CA LEU A 215 7.19 -8.39 13.75
C LEU A 215 6.59 -7.10 14.32
N ARG A 216 7.39 -6.25 14.96
CA ARG A 216 6.94 -4.94 15.47
C ARG A 216 6.60 -3.97 14.34
N SER A 217 7.43 -3.89 13.28
CA SER A 217 7.14 -3.09 12.10
C SER A 217 5.83 -3.52 11.42
N ALA A 218 5.59 -4.84 11.34
CA ALA A 218 4.33 -5.39 10.84
C ALA A 218 3.14 -5.24 11.80
N ALA A 219 3.33 -4.68 13.03
CA ALA A 219 2.35 -4.68 14.11
C ALA A 219 1.91 -6.10 14.55
N GLY A 220 2.73 -7.11 14.31
CA GLY A 220 2.42 -8.53 14.50
C GLY A 220 3.01 -9.16 15.77
N TYR A 221 3.87 -8.48 16.50
CA TYR A 221 4.63 -9.07 17.60
C TYR A 221 3.75 -9.75 18.68
N HIS A 222 2.76 -9.05 19.18
CA HIS A 222 1.87 -9.60 20.22
C HIS A 222 0.96 -10.71 19.69
N ALA A 223 0.49 -10.60 18.46
CA ALA A 223 -0.30 -11.64 17.81
C ALA A 223 0.55 -12.90 17.59
N TYR A 224 1.77 -12.75 17.09
CA TYR A 224 2.72 -13.86 16.94
C TYR A 224 2.98 -14.57 18.27
N ARG A 225 3.32 -13.81 19.34
CA ARG A 225 3.60 -14.38 20.68
C ARG A 225 2.40 -15.11 21.28
N ARG A 226 1.18 -14.74 20.92
CA ARG A 226 -0.05 -15.38 21.37
C ARG A 226 -0.32 -16.72 20.69
N VAL A 227 0.03 -16.84 19.39
CA VAL A 227 -0.33 -18.05 18.62
C VAL A 227 0.82 -19.01 18.38
N MET A 228 2.07 -18.52 18.47
CA MET A 228 3.27 -19.32 18.30
C MET A 228 3.91 -19.63 19.65
N ALA A 229 3.83 -20.89 20.07
CA ALA A 229 4.52 -21.38 21.25
C ALA A 229 6.00 -21.63 20.92
N GLY A 230 6.91 -21.21 21.82
CA GLY A 230 8.35 -21.49 21.73
C GLY A 230 9.21 -20.31 21.26
N ASP A 231 10.43 -20.66 20.85
CA ASP A 231 11.45 -19.68 20.45
C ASP A 231 11.10 -19.02 19.12
N LEU A 232 11.51 -17.76 19.01
CA LEU A 232 11.33 -16.99 17.78
C LEU A 232 12.34 -17.49 16.74
N ARG A 233 11.81 -18.13 15.68
CA ARG A 233 12.61 -18.67 14.56
C ARG A 233 12.27 -17.95 13.25
N PRO A 234 13.26 -17.69 12.39
CA PRO A 234 13.03 -17.04 11.09
C PRO A 234 11.89 -17.67 10.29
N SER A 235 11.90 -18.99 10.14
CA SER A 235 10.85 -19.71 9.40
C SER A 235 9.45 -19.57 9.99
N SER A 236 9.34 -19.53 11.31
CA SER A 236 8.05 -19.32 12.00
C SER A 236 7.54 -17.89 11.80
N VAL A 237 8.43 -16.89 11.82
CA VAL A 237 8.05 -15.48 11.57
C VAL A 237 7.64 -15.31 10.11
N VAL A 238 8.41 -15.82 9.17
CA VAL A 238 8.07 -15.81 7.73
C VAL A 238 6.72 -16.50 7.51
N GLY A 239 6.52 -17.69 8.10
CA GLY A 239 5.26 -18.41 8.01
C GLY A 239 4.07 -17.63 8.56
N PHE A 240 4.22 -16.98 9.70
CA PHE A 240 3.19 -16.12 10.29
C PHE A 240 2.85 -14.93 9.39
N LEU A 241 3.86 -14.23 8.88
CA LEU A 241 3.65 -13.05 8.04
C LEU A 241 3.14 -13.38 6.64
N LEU A 242 3.49 -14.53 6.10
CA LEU A 242 2.98 -14.95 4.78
C LEU A 242 1.62 -15.66 4.87
N LYS A 243 1.42 -16.59 5.81
CA LYS A 243 0.34 -17.58 5.77
C LYS A 243 -0.69 -17.51 6.91
N SER A 244 -0.58 -16.59 7.86
CA SER A 244 -1.57 -16.48 8.93
C SER A 244 -2.88 -15.87 8.40
N GLU A 245 -3.94 -16.66 8.28
CA GLU A 245 -5.26 -16.16 7.85
C GLU A 245 -5.92 -15.19 8.82
N ALA A 246 -5.60 -15.32 10.11
CA ALA A 246 -6.16 -14.50 11.18
C ALA A 246 -5.38 -13.20 11.43
N PHE A 247 -4.15 -13.08 10.90
CA PHE A 247 -3.37 -11.86 11.07
C PHE A 247 -3.69 -10.83 9.97
N PRO A 248 -4.27 -9.65 10.31
CA PRO A 248 -4.79 -8.70 9.31
C PRO A 248 -3.76 -8.12 8.33
N ARG A 249 -2.47 -8.23 8.65
CA ARG A 249 -1.37 -7.72 7.83
C ARG A 249 -0.54 -8.85 7.20
N SER A 250 -0.97 -10.12 7.28
CA SER A 250 -0.32 -11.20 6.54
C SER A 250 -0.63 -11.11 5.04
N LEU A 251 0.24 -11.71 4.24
CA LEU A 251 0.04 -11.77 2.79
C LEU A 251 -1.27 -12.49 2.45
N VAL A 252 -1.51 -13.68 2.97
CA VAL A 252 -2.71 -14.47 2.65
C VAL A 252 -4.00 -13.76 3.08
N CYS A 253 -4.02 -13.11 4.26
CA CYS A 253 -5.18 -12.35 4.72
C CYS A 253 -5.46 -11.15 3.81
N SER A 254 -4.42 -10.42 3.41
CA SER A 254 -4.52 -9.29 2.49
C SER A 254 -5.04 -9.73 1.11
N LEU A 255 -4.50 -10.82 0.55
CA LEU A 255 -4.95 -11.36 -0.73
C LEU A 255 -6.39 -11.85 -0.69
N ARG A 256 -6.82 -12.49 0.41
CA ARG A 256 -8.21 -12.92 0.60
C ARG A 256 -9.17 -11.73 0.61
N HIS A 257 -8.84 -10.67 1.33
CA HIS A 257 -9.67 -9.47 1.37
C HIS A 257 -9.65 -8.71 0.03
N LEU A 258 -8.51 -8.66 -0.65
CA LEU A 258 -8.41 -8.08 -2.00
C LEU A 258 -9.31 -8.83 -2.98
N HIS A 259 -9.20 -10.17 -3.01
CA HIS A 259 -10.06 -11.04 -3.81
C HIS A 259 -11.55 -10.78 -3.55
N ASN A 260 -11.95 -10.75 -2.27
CA ASN A 260 -13.34 -10.53 -1.90
C ASN A 260 -13.87 -9.17 -2.37
N ASN A 261 -13.08 -8.10 -2.26
CA ASN A 261 -13.48 -6.77 -2.72
C ASN A 261 -13.65 -6.73 -4.24
N VAL A 262 -12.69 -7.30 -5.00
CA VAL A 262 -12.76 -7.32 -6.48
C VAL A 262 -13.89 -8.24 -6.97
N SER A 263 -14.09 -9.40 -6.33
CA SER A 263 -15.19 -10.30 -6.65
C SER A 263 -16.55 -9.63 -6.45
N ARG A 264 -16.71 -8.82 -5.40
CA ARG A 264 -17.94 -8.03 -5.18
C ARG A 264 -18.11 -6.92 -6.21
N LEU A 265 -17.07 -6.27 -6.67
CA LEU A 265 -17.16 -5.32 -7.80
C LEU A 265 -17.70 -6.03 -9.04
N ARG A 266 -17.28 -7.28 -9.29
CA ARG A 266 -17.79 -8.11 -10.39
C ARG A 266 -19.25 -8.53 -10.19
N SER A 267 -19.60 -9.10 -9.04
CA SER A 267 -20.92 -9.70 -8.78
C SER A 267 -22.00 -8.65 -8.52
N ASP A 268 -21.75 -7.75 -7.56
CA ASP A 268 -22.78 -6.83 -7.04
C ASP A 268 -22.99 -5.64 -7.99
N TYR A 269 -21.92 -5.23 -8.68
CA TYR A 269 -21.92 -4.04 -9.55
C TYR A 269 -21.72 -4.35 -11.03
N ARG A 270 -21.63 -5.63 -11.39
CA ARG A 270 -21.53 -6.11 -12.79
C ARG A 270 -20.33 -5.55 -13.58
N LEU A 271 -19.23 -5.25 -12.89
CA LEU A 271 -18.01 -4.78 -13.53
C LEU A 271 -17.28 -5.98 -14.14
N ARG A 272 -17.56 -6.26 -15.42
CA ARG A 272 -17.10 -7.47 -16.15
C ARG A 272 -15.59 -7.55 -16.22
N ASP A 273 -14.91 -6.43 -16.37
CA ASP A 273 -13.44 -6.35 -16.49
C ASP A 273 -12.71 -6.76 -15.19
N ALA A 274 -13.44 -6.86 -14.07
CA ALA A 274 -12.91 -7.41 -12.82
C ALA A 274 -12.58 -8.92 -12.90
N GLY A 275 -13.02 -9.64 -13.93
CA GLY A 275 -12.83 -11.10 -14.07
C GLY A 275 -11.36 -11.50 -14.13
N GLY A 276 -10.59 -10.91 -15.01
CA GLY A 276 -9.15 -11.18 -15.14
C GLY A 276 -8.36 -10.85 -13.88
N ILE A 277 -8.74 -9.77 -13.19
CA ILE A 277 -8.11 -9.38 -11.92
C ILE A 277 -8.36 -10.43 -10.83
N VAL A 278 -9.59 -10.98 -10.73
CA VAL A 278 -9.93 -12.06 -9.80
C VAL A 278 -9.06 -13.29 -10.08
N GLU A 279 -8.99 -13.72 -11.35
CA GLU A 279 -8.18 -14.89 -11.77
C GLU A 279 -6.70 -14.72 -11.43
N ARG A 280 -6.15 -13.52 -11.61
CA ARG A 280 -4.75 -13.24 -11.25
C ARG A 280 -4.52 -13.29 -9.73
N ILE A 281 -5.45 -12.78 -8.92
CA ILE A 281 -5.36 -12.87 -7.46
C ILE A 281 -5.47 -14.34 -7.02
N GLU A 282 -6.33 -15.14 -7.65
CA GLU A 282 -6.45 -16.57 -7.39
C GLU A 282 -5.17 -17.34 -7.76
N PHE A 283 -4.56 -17.01 -8.89
CA PHE A 283 -3.26 -17.58 -9.30
C PHE A 283 -2.16 -17.27 -8.27
N LEU A 284 -2.09 -16.01 -7.79
CA LEU A 284 -1.14 -15.63 -6.74
C LEU A 284 -1.38 -16.38 -5.43
N ARG A 285 -2.65 -16.54 -5.03
CA ARG A 285 -3.03 -17.28 -3.83
C ARG A 285 -2.67 -18.77 -3.96
N ALA A 286 -3.00 -19.41 -5.07
CA ALA A 286 -2.63 -20.80 -5.34
C ALA A 286 -1.12 -21.01 -5.24
N GLY A 287 -0.31 -20.14 -5.85
CA GLY A 287 1.16 -20.20 -5.75
C GLY A 287 1.71 -20.06 -4.33
N LEU A 288 0.97 -19.36 -3.44
CA LEU A 288 1.29 -19.28 -2.02
C LEU A 288 0.84 -20.55 -1.26
N ASP A 289 -0.32 -21.10 -1.57
CA ASP A 289 -0.91 -22.25 -0.87
C ASP A 289 -0.19 -23.57 -1.22
N ASP A 290 0.25 -23.74 -2.46
CA ASP A 290 0.90 -24.95 -2.98
C ASP A 290 2.29 -25.24 -2.37
N GLN A 291 2.88 -24.28 -1.67
CA GLN A 291 4.22 -24.42 -1.10
C GLN A 291 4.18 -24.29 0.42
N THR A 292 4.88 -25.17 1.12
CA THR A 292 5.15 -24.98 2.56
C THR A 292 6.18 -23.86 2.76
N VAL A 293 6.20 -23.25 3.95
CA VAL A 293 7.20 -22.22 4.29
C VAL A 293 8.64 -22.75 4.14
N GLY A 294 8.87 -24.01 4.53
CA GLY A 294 10.16 -24.67 4.36
C GLY A 294 10.57 -24.78 2.88
N GLN A 295 9.63 -25.12 2.00
CA GLN A 295 9.89 -25.17 0.56
C GLN A 295 10.19 -23.79 -0.03
N ILE A 296 9.45 -22.76 0.39
CA ILE A 296 9.71 -21.36 -0.02
C ILE A 296 11.12 -20.94 0.37
N ILE A 297 11.53 -21.18 1.63
CA ILE A 297 12.86 -20.83 2.13
C ILE A 297 13.96 -21.61 1.39
N THR A 298 13.77 -22.91 1.19
CA THR A 298 14.78 -23.78 0.55
C THR A 298 14.95 -23.50 -0.95
N ARG A 299 13.86 -23.10 -1.64
CA ARG A 299 13.91 -22.75 -3.08
C ARG A 299 14.42 -21.33 -3.35
N GLY A 300 14.40 -20.48 -2.35
CA GLY A 300 14.78 -19.06 -2.42
C GLY A 300 13.63 -18.16 -1.98
N LEU A 301 13.73 -17.62 -0.75
CA LEU A 301 12.69 -16.73 -0.22
C LEU A 301 12.65 -15.41 -0.99
N HIS A 302 13.81 -14.85 -1.36
CA HIS A 302 13.89 -13.62 -2.14
C HIS A 302 13.19 -13.76 -3.50
N GLU A 303 13.51 -14.80 -4.25
CA GLU A 303 12.94 -15.09 -5.57
C GLU A 303 11.42 -15.27 -5.49
N PHE A 304 10.94 -15.89 -4.40
CA PHE A 304 9.51 -16.04 -4.16
C PHE A 304 8.85 -14.68 -3.85
N LEU A 305 9.45 -13.85 -2.99
CA LEU A 305 8.91 -12.54 -2.65
C LEU A 305 8.93 -11.59 -3.84
N ASP A 306 9.98 -11.61 -4.66
CA ASP A 306 10.08 -10.85 -5.91
C ASP A 306 9.01 -11.28 -6.92
N TRP A 307 8.76 -12.59 -7.03
CA TRP A 307 7.64 -13.08 -7.83
C TRP A 307 6.30 -12.56 -7.31
N VAL A 308 6.04 -12.59 -6.00
CA VAL A 308 4.81 -12.03 -5.41
C VAL A 308 4.67 -10.55 -5.72
N GLN A 309 5.74 -9.76 -5.56
CA GLN A 309 5.72 -8.32 -5.82
C GLN A 309 5.39 -8.01 -7.29
N ARG A 310 5.95 -8.79 -8.24
CA ARG A 310 5.60 -8.68 -9.67
C ARG A 310 4.13 -9.00 -9.91
N GLN A 311 3.59 -10.06 -9.33
CA GLN A 311 2.17 -10.39 -9.45
C GLN A 311 1.26 -9.29 -8.87
N LEU A 312 1.63 -8.66 -7.75
CA LEU A 312 0.90 -7.52 -7.17
C LEU A 312 0.96 -6.28 -8.08
N GLN A 313 2.10 -6.04 -8.73
CA GLN A 313 2.24 -4.98 -9.72
C GLN A 313 1.36 -5.22 -10.96
N ASP A 314 1.28 -6.47 -11.42
CA ASP A 314 0.39 -6.87 -12.51
C ASP A 314 -1.08 -6.67 -12.13
N VAL A 315 -1.50 -7.07 -10.91
CA VAL A 315 -2.85 -6.80 -10.39
C VAL A 315 -3.15 -5.30 -10.40
N GLN A 316 -2.21 -4.46 -9.95
CA GLN A 316 -2.39 -3.01 -10.00
C GLN A 316 -2.57 -2.48 -11.42
N THR A 317 -1.76 -2.97 -12.35
CA THR A 317 -1.80 -2.58 -13.77
C THR A 317 -3.12 -2.98 -14.40
N GLU A 318 -3.60 -4.20 -14.15
CA GLU A 318 -4.90 -4.67 -14.65
C GLU A 318 -6.07 -3.88 -14.06
N VAL A 319 -6.02 -3.55 -12.77
CA VAL A 319 -7.03 -2.68 -12.13
C VAL A 319 -7.06 -1.31 -12.82
N ALA A 320 -5.90 -0.71 -13.09
CA ALA A 320 -5.83 0.57 -13.78
C ALA A 320 -6.38 0.50 -15.20
N GLN A 321 -6.01 -0.53 -15.96
CA GLN A 321 -6.49 -0.74 -17.34
C GLN A 321 -8.00 -1.00 -17.40
N ALA A 322 -8.53 -1.76 -16.42
CA ALA A 322 -9.95 -2.11 -16.38
C ALA A 322 -10.84 -0.93 -15.99
N PHE A 323 -10.41 -0.09 -15.05
CA PHE A 323 -11.33 0.87 -14.44
C PHE A 323 -11.01 2.34 -14.70
N TRP A 324 -9.75 2.68 -14.99
CA TRP A 324 -9.30 4.03 -15.38
C TRP A 324 -8.18 3.98 -16.41
N PRO A 325 -8.45 3.41 -17.59
CA PRO A 325 -7.42 3.31 -18.61
C PRO A 325 -6.89 4.69 -19.00
N PRO A 326 -5.60 4.81 -19.34
CA PRO A 326 -5.05 6.06 -19.85
C PRO A 326 -5.85 6.54 -21.06
N PRO A 327 -5.99 7.85 -21.27
CA PRO A 327 -6.67 8.38 -22.46
C PRO A 327 -6.04 7.78 -23.72
N ARG A 328 -6.88 7.28 -24.63
CA ARG A 328 -6.39 6.80 -25.91
C ARG A 328 -5.69 7.95 -26.64
N PRO A 329 -4.49 7.72 -27.22
CA PRO A 329 -3.89 8.74 -28.05
C PRO A 329 -4.90 9.12 -29.14
N VAL A 330 -5.19 10.41 -29.27
CA VAL A 330 -6.04 10.92 -30.35
C VAL A 330 -5.32 10.56 -31.64
N SER A 331 -5.86 9.61 -32.43
CA SER A 331 -5.37 9.36 -33.78
C SER A 331 -5.39 10.68 -34.53
N ALA A 332 -4.28 11.03 -35.14
CA ALA A 332 -4.23 12.21 -36.00
C ALA A 332 -5.39 12.09 -37.02
N PRO A 333 -6.15 13.15 -37.25
CA PRO A 333 -7.21 13.11 -38.28
C PRO A 333 -6.59 12.65 -39.58
N ASP A 334 -7.24 11.71 -40.24
CA ASP A 334 -6.85 11.25 -41.55
C ASP A 334 -6.61 12.47 -42.47
N PRO A 335 -5.53 12.52 -43.27
CA PRO A 335 -5.30 13.62 -44.16
C PRO A 335 -6.51 13.76 -45.09
N VAL A 336 -7.21 14.87 -44.98
CA VAL A 336 -8.32 15.21 -45.87
C VAL A 336 -7.77 15.29 -47.28
N THR A 337 -8.06 14.27 -48.08
CA THR A 337 -7.74 14.29 -49.52
C THR A 337 -8.63 15.34 -50.16
N ILE A 338 -8.09 16.52 -50.42
CA ILE A 338 -8.77 17.55 -51.21
C ILE A 338 -8.72 17.09 -52.67
N GLU A 339 -9.80 16.48 -53.13
CA GLU A 339 -10.00 16.29 -54.56
C GLU A 339 -10.20 17.66 -55.23
N MET A 340 -9.18 18.16 -55.88
CA MET A 340 -9.28 19.30 -56.79
C MET A 340 -10.07 18.88 -58.01
N SER A 341 -11.38 19.11 -58.04
CA SER A 341 -12.20 19.04 -59.20
C SER A 341 -11.81 20.18 -60.18
N GLY A 342 -10.96 19.87 -61.16
CA GLY A 342 -10.63 20.75 -62.28
C GLY A 342 -11.84 20.97 -63.18
N GLN A 343 -12.48 22.11 -63.09
CA GLN A 343 -13.38 22.57 -64.15
C GLN A 343 -12.57 23.22 -65.24
N THR A 344 -12.40 22.48 -66.36
CA THR A 344 -11.90 23.03 -67.62
C THR A 344 -13.05 23.76 -68.30
N GLN A 345 -13.04 25.10 -68.27
CA GLN A 345 -13.90 25.88 -69.16
C GLN A 345 -13.21 25.99 -70.54
N SER A 346 -13.80 25.34 -71.52
CA SER A 346 -13.51 25.60 -72.92
C SER A 346 -14.35 26.75 -73.39
N GLN A 347 -13.73 27.85 -73.76
CA GLN A 347 -14.33 28.92 -74.57
C GLN A 347 -14.11 28.62 -76.06
N SER A 348 -15.27 28.62 -76.78
CA SER A 348 -15.34 28.84 -78.22
C SER A 348 -16.15 30.06 -78.49
#